data_9c529b018ac68abeb1fa2e706c44c27b
#
_entry.id   9c529b018ac68abeb1fa2e706c44c27b
#
_cell.length_a   1.000
_cell.length_b   1.000
_cell.length_c   1.000
_cell.angle_alpha   90.00
_cell.angle_beta   90.00
_cell.angle_gamma   90.00
#
_symmetry.space_group_name_H-M   'P 1'
#
loop_
_entity.id
_entity.type
_entity.pdbx_description
1 polymer ?
#
loop_
_entity_poly.entity_id
_entity_poly.type
_entity_poly.pdbx_seq_one_letter_code
_entity_poly.pdbx_strand_id
1 'polypeptide(L)'
;MNEITIGIIGLFVLVAVFLTGFELGFAMALVGFVGYSLIISVKAGFGMVAQDVYDVFSTYGFTVIPVFVLMGQIAYNGGIARRLYDSAYRFLGHIPGGLAMATVGGATAFGSVTGSTTATSATFASVAIPEMDRYGYSRILSTGVVAASGTLGCLIPPSVPLIVYGIITEQSIGKLFLASVFPGLLVALFFMFIIYGWCSLNPSLGPKGERSSWKARIASLKEIAGVAIIFIVVMGGMMQGLFTPTEAGSVGAFAVAVLAFATRDINLKGIFKSLKESLVTACMVLILITGSAIFGHFIAVTKIPMVTADWIMQLPLHRHLILVLIGLIYLLGGSFIDDLAFMILATPIFYPIVVKLGYDLIWFGMFLHLTVMIGVIIPPVAVNVFVVRNITKESFGVIYKGVTPFLLSLALVVCLLFVFPQIALFLPSFLQR
;
A
#
# COMPACT_ATOMS: atom_id res chain seq x y z
N MET A 1 -4.88 7.44 38.93
CA MET A 1 -4.38 8.16 37.71
C MET A 1 -5.60 8.51 36.89
N ASN A 2 -5.61 9.68 36.22
CA ASN A 2 -6.69 10.02 35.29
C ASN A 2 -6.62 9.11 34.05
N GLU A 3 -7.77 8.77 33.45
CA GLU A 3 -7.92 7.94 32.25
C GLU A 3 -7.01 8.44 31.11
N ILE A 4 -6.96 9.76 30.87
CA ILE A 4 -6.10 10.39 29.86
C ILE A 4 -4.60 10.15 30.13
N THR A 5 -4.17 10.24 31.40
CA THR A 5 -2.77 10.00 31.78
C THR A 5 -2.37 8.55 31.49
N ILE A 6 -3.25 7.58 31.82
CA ILE A 6 -3.02 6.17 31.49
C ILE A 6 -2.93 5.98 29.99
N GLY A 7 -3.77 6.64 29.21
CA GLY A 7 -3.74 6.59 27.75
C GLY A 7 -2.45 7.14 27.15
N ILE A 8 -1.97 8.29 27.63
CA ILE A 8 -0.70 8.88 27.18
C ILE A 8 0.47 7.95 27.51
N ILE A 9 0.52 7.41 28.73
CA ILE A 9 1.54 6.42 29.11
C ILE A 9 1.47 5.19 28.20
N GLY A 10 0.25 4.69 27.92
CA GLY A 10 0.04 3.55 27.03
C GLY A 10 0.59 3.80 25.62
N LEU A 11 0.38 4.99 25.06
CA LEU A 11 0.95 5.37 23.77
C LEU A 11 2.49 5.36 23.79
N PHE A 12 3.11 5.93 24.83
CA PHE A 12 4.56 5.89 24.98
C PHE A 12 5.10 4.47 25.16
N VAL A 13 4.41 3.64 25.95
CA VAL A 13 4.77 2.22 26.16
C VAL A 13 4.65 1.46 24.85
N LEU A 14 3.60 1.69 24.07
CA LEU A 14 3.45 1.06 22.74
C LEU A 14 4.63 1.37 21.83
N VAL A 15 5.02 2.65 21.74
CA VAL A 15 6.18 3.06 20.94
C VAL A 15 7.47 2.42 21.48
N ALA A 16 7.67 2.41 22.80
CA ALA A 16 8.84 1.79 23.42
C ALA A 16 8.91 0.28 23.13
N VAL A 17 7.80 -0.45 23.27
CA VAL A 17 7.73 -1.88 22.96
C VAL A 17 7.99 -2.13 21.47
N PHE A 18 7.41 -1.32 20.59
CA PHE A 18 7.67 -1.42 19.15
C PHE A 18 9.16 -1.23 18.80
N LEU A 19 9.84 -0.27 19.43
CA LEU A 19 11.26 -0.02 19.21
C LEU A 19 12.18 -1.18 19.65
N THR A 20 11.68 -2.12 20.46
CA THR A 20 12.41 -3.36 20.78
C THR A 20 12.41 -4.39 19.65
N GLY A 21 11.67 -4.13 18.55
CA GLY A 21 11.46 -5.09 17.45
C GLY A 21 10.34 -6.09 17.72
N PHE A 22 9.52 -5.86 18.76
CA PHE A 22 8.33 -6.67 19.02
C PHE A 22 7.27 -6.40 17.93
N GLU A 23 6.61 -7.44 17.48
CA GLU A 23 5.63 -7.32 16.39
C GLU A 23 4.45 -6.47 16.82
N LEU A 24 4.06 -5.50 15.97
CA LEU A 24 3.15 -4.40 16.31
C LEU A 24 1.76 -4.89 16.72
N GLY A 25 1.21 -5.93 16.07
CA GLY A 25 -0.10 -6.48 16.41
C GLY A 25 -0.17 -7.00 17.83
N PHE A 26 0.85 -7.75 18.24
CA PHE A 26 0.96 -8.23 19.62
C PHE A 26 1.28 -7.11 20.61
N ALA A 27 2.09 -6.12 20.24
CA ALA A 27 2.37 -4.95 21.07
C ALA A 27 1.09 -4.18 21.37
N MET A 28 0.28 -3.91 20.35
CA MET A 28 -1.03 -3.24 20.50
C MET A 28 -1.98 -4.06 21.37
N ALA A 29 -2.08 -5.38 21.15
CA ALA A 29 -2.92 -6.24 21.95
C ALA A 29 -2.51 -6.23 23.43
N LEU A 30 -1.20 -6.33 23.71
CA LEU A 30 -0.68 -6.34 25.09
C LEU A 30 -0.92 -5.00 25.80
N VAL A 31 -0.52 -3.90 25.16
CA VAL A 31 -0.69 -2.55 25.76
C VAL A 31 -2.17 -2.20 25.89
N GLY A 32 -2.97 -2.54 24.87
CA GLY A 32 -4.43 -2.34 24.90
C GLY A 32 -5.10 -3.13 26.03
N PHE A 33 -4.78 -4.41 26.18
CA PHE A 33 -5.30 -5.25 27.26
C PHE A 33 -4.93 -4.71 28.65
N VAL A 34 -3.63 -4.41 28.86
CA VAL A 34 -3.17 -3.90 30.16
C VAL A 34 -3.78 -2.54 30.46
N GLY A 35 -3.77 -1.62 29.50
CA GLY A 35 -4.32 -0.28 29.67
C GLY A 35 -5.82 -0.28 29.95
N TYR A 36 -6.60 -1.07 29.19
CA TYR A 36 -8.04 -1.25 29.42
C TYR A 36 -8.33 -1.88 30.79
N SER A 37 -7.56 -2.90 31.16
CA SER A 37 -7.71 -3.59 32.45
C SER A 37 -7.43 -2.68 33.65
N LEU A 38 -6.49 -1.73 33.52
CA LEU A 38 -6.18 -0.74 34.56
C LEU A 38 -7.28 0.31 34.73
N ILE A 39 -8.04 0.63 33.69
CA ILE A 39 -9.11 1.64 33.74
C ILE A 39 -10.43 0.99 34.19
N ILE A 40 -10.79 -0.16 33.64
CA ILE A 40 -12.08 -0.81 33.86
C ILE A 40 -11.95 -1.97 34.86
N SER A 41 -11.41 -3.11 34.45
CA SER A 41 -11.04 -4.26 35.27
C SER A 41 -10.36 -5.34 34.45
N VAL A 42 -9.59 -6.22 35.08
CA VAL A 42 -8.94 -7.36 34.45
C VAL A 42 -9.96 -8.33 33.83
N LYS A 43 -11.08 -8.58 34.52
CA LYS A 43 -12.17 -9.45 34.02
C LYS A 43 -12.78 -8.89 32.73
N ALA A 44 -13.04 -7.58 32.70
CA ALA A 44 -13.55 -6.90 31.51
C ALA A 44 -12.51 -6.92 30.36
N GLY A 45 -11.22 -6.77 30.69
CA GLY A 45 -10.13 -6.86 29.72
C GLY A 45 -10.07 -8.23 29.02
N PHE A 46 -10.16 -9.33 29.77
CA PHE A 46 -10.23 -10.68 29.16
C PHE A 46 -11.49 -10.88 28.32
N GLY A 47 -12.64 -10.35 28.75
CA GLY A 47 -13.88 -10.39 27.97
C GLY A 47 -13.75 -9.63 26.65
N MET A 48 -13.16 -8.43 26.67
CA MET A 48 -12.90 -7.61 25.49
C MET A 48 -11.96 -8.34 24.52
N VAL A 49 -10.82 -8.85 24.99
CA VAL A 49 -9.88 -9.59 24.11
C VAL A 49 -10.55 -10.80 23.47
N ALA A 50 -11.31 -11.58 24.23
CA ALA A 50 -12.02 -12.75 23.68
C ALA A 50 -13.05 -12.33 22.61
N GLN A 51 -13.77 -11.23 22.85
CA GLN A 51 -14.73 -10.68 21.89
C GLN A 51 -14.05 -10.19 20.63
N ASP A 52 -13.00 -9.37 20.74
CA ASP A 52 -12.29 -8.80 19.60
C ASP A 52 -11.63 -9.87 18.74
N VAL A 53 -11.01 -10.89 19.36
CA VAL A 53 -10.48 -12.04 18.62
C VAL A 53 -11.60 -12.76 17.86
N TYR A 54 -12.72 -13.04 18.52
CA TYR A 54 -13.84 -13.69 17.87
C TYR A 54 -14.39 -12.84 16.73
N ASP A 55 -14.63 -11.55 16.95
CA ASP A 55 -15.22 -10.65 15.96
C ASP A 55 -14.35 -10.50 14.72
N VAL A 56 -13.04 -10.30 14.87
CA VAL A 56 -12.12 -10.18 13.74
C VAL A 56 -12.07 -11.47 12.93
N PHE A 57 -11.94 -12.64 13.58
CA PHE A 57 -11.80 -13.90 12.84
C PHE A 57 -13.12 -14.47 12.32
N SER A 58 -14.28 -14.04 12.85
CA SER A 58 -15.61 -14.45 12.39
C SER A 58 -16.25 -13.49 11.38
N THR A 59 -15.76 -12.24 11.28
CA THR A 59 -16.33 -11.23 10.39
C THR A 59 -16.02 -11.57 8.93
N TYR A 60 -17.08 -11.79 8.14
CA TYR A 60 -16.99 -12.12 6.71
C TYR A 60 -16.18 -11.08 5.91
N GLY A 61 -16.28 -9.80 6.24
CA GLY A 61 -15.55 -8.73 5.56
C GLY A 61 -14.04 -8.91 5.52
N PHE A 62 -13.46 -9.53 6.57
CA PHE A 62 -12.01 -9.78 6.61
C PHE A 62 -11.55 -10.95 5.74
N THR A 63 -12.46 -11.81 5.24
CA THR A 63 -12.12 -12.89 4.30
C THR A 63 -11.58 -12.39 2.97
N VAL A 64 -11.85 -11.13 2.64
CA VAL A 64 -11.30 -10.46 1.45
C VAL A 64 -9.76 -10.39 1.48
N ILE A 65 -9.16 -10.26 2.67
CA ILE A 65 -7.70 -10.12 2.83
C ILE A 65 -6.94 -11.37 2.39
N PRO A 66 -7.19 -12.58 2.93
CA PRO A 66 -6.48 -13.79 2.52
C PRO A 66 -6.63 -14.08 1.02
N VAL A 67 -7.76 -13.74 0.41
CA VAL A 67 -8.00 -14.04 -1.00
C VAL A 67 -7.20 -13.11 -1.92
N PHE A 68 -7.16 -11.81 -1.64
CA PHE A 68 -6.31 -10.88 -2.40
C PHE A 68 -4.83 -11.11 -2.15
N VAL A 69 -4.44 -11.44 -0.92
CA VAL A 69 -3.05 -11.84 -0.62
C VAL A 69 -2.67 -13.10 -1.40
N LEU A 70 -3.56 -14.08 -1.50
CA LEU A 70 -3.34 -15.28 -2.31
C LEU A 70 -3.17 -14.93 -3.80
N MET A 71 -4.01 -14.06 -4.33
CA MET A 71 -3.89 -13.57 -5.72
C MET A 71 -2.50 -12.97 -5.96
N GLY A 72 -2.03 -12.12 -5.06
CA GLY A 72 -0.70 -11.50 -5.11
C GLY A 72 0.44 -12.52 -5.02
N GLN A 73 0.35 -13.50 -4.11
CA GLN A 73 1.38 -14.53 -3.95
C GLN A 73 1.47 -15.47 -5.17
N ILE A 74 0.34 -15.81 -5.79
CA ILE A 74 0.33 -16.59 -7.04
C ILE A 74 0.97 -15.77 -8.16
N ALA A 75 0.64 -14.48 -8.29
CA ALA A 75 1.24 -13.59 -9.28
C ALA A 75 2.76 -13.43 -9.07
N TYR A 76 3.21 -13.35 -7.82
CA TYR A 76 4.62 -13.26 -7.44
C TYR A 76 5.38 -14.54 -7.80
N ASN A 77 4.94 -15.70 -7.31
CA ASN A 77 5.60 -16.98 -7.53
C ASN A 77 5.44 -17.47 -9.00
N GLY A 78 4.41 -17.00 -9.70
CA GLY A 78 4.15 -17.27 -11.12
C GLY A 78 4.92 -16.40 -12.11
N GLY A 79 5.88 -15.57 -11.65
CA GLY A 79 6.76 -14.82 -12.55
C GLY A 79 6.08 -13.77 -13.43
N ILE A 80 4.83 -13.41 -13.14
CA ILE A 80 4.02 -12.45 -13.92
C ILE A 80 4.74 -11.10 -14.05
N ALA A 81 5.41 -10.65 -12.98
CA ALA A 81 6.13 -9.38 -12.97
C ALA A 81 7.20 -9.28 -14.04
N ARG A 82 7.96 -10.36 -14.29
CA ARG A 82 8.99 -10.40 -15.32
C ARG A 82 8.41 -10.20 -16.71
N ARG A 83 7.30 -10.86 -17.01
CA ARG A 83 6.60 -10.71 -18.30
C ARG A 83 6.08 -9.29 -18.51
N LEU A 84 5.48 -8.69 -17.48
CA LEU A 84 5.00 -7.32 -17.51
C LEU A 84 6.17 -6.33 -17.74
N TYR A 85 7.29 -6.57 -17.06
CA TYR A 85 8.51 -5.78 -17.24
C TYR A 85 9.05 -5.89 -18.67
N ASP A 86 9.22 -7.11 -19.20
CA ASP A 86 9.71 -7.38 -20.54
C ASP A 86 8.81 -6.74 -21.61
N SER A 87 7.49 -6.79 -21.41
CA SER A 87 6.53 -6.15 -22.30
C SER A 87 6.66 -4.63 -22.26
N ALA A 88 6.71 -4.03 -21.05
CA ALA A 88 6.91 -2.59 -20.89
C ALA A 88 8.23 -2.13 -21.52
N TYR A 89 9.32 -2.92 -21.38
CA TYR A 89 10.60 -2.64 -21.99
C TYR A 89 10.53 -2.59 -23.53
N ARG A 90 9.79 -3.49 -24.18
CA ARG A 90 9.64 -3.49 -25.64
C ARG A 90 9.00 -2.19 -26.16
N PHE A 91 8.14 -1.54 -25.37
CA PHE A 91 7.54 -0.25 -25.72
C PHE A 91 8.43 0.94 -25.38
N LEU A 92 9.06 0.93 -24.21
CA LEU A 92 9.73 2.09 -23.62
C LEU A 92 11.26 2.05 -23.77
N GLY A 93 11.87 0.89 -24.02
CA GLY A 93 13.32 0.69 -23.97
C GLY A 93 14.15 1.62 -24.86
N HIS A 94 13.60 2.09 -25.97
CA HIS A 94 14.27 3.00 -26.90
C HIS A 94 14.34 4.47 -26.44
N ILE A 95 13.66 4.79 -25.33
CA ILE A 95 13.61 6.13 -24.73
C ILE A 95 14.74 6.27 -23.69
N PRO A 96 15.30 7.47 -23.42
CA PRO A 96 16.24 7.66 -22.32
C PRO A 96 15.61 7.20 -20.99
N GLY A 97 16.30 6.35 -20.23
CA GLY A 97 15.76 5.75 -19.02
C GLY A 97 14.68 4.68 -19.27
N GLY A 98 14.61 4.10 -20.47
CA GLY A 98 13.54 3.20 -20.87
C GLY A 98 13.36 1.97 -19.99
N LEU A 99 14.45 1.35 -19.47
CA LEU A 99 14.37 0.25 -18.50
C LEU A 99 13.77 0.71 -17.15
N ALA A 100 14.14 1.90 -16.69
CA ALA A 100 13.58 2.49 -15.48
C ALA A 100 12.08 2.81 -15.66
N MET A 101 11.68 3.34 -16.82
CA MET A 101 10.26 3.54 -17.16
C MET A 101 9.50 2.21 -17.29
N ALA A 102 10.14 1.17 -17.83
CA ALA A 102 9.57 -0.18 -17.89
C ALA A 102 9.36 -0.76 -16.48
N THR A 103 10.24 -0.43 -15.52
CA THR A 103 10.06 -0.78 -14.10
C THR A 103 8.79 -0.13 -13.56
N VAL A 104 8.57 1.16 -13.80
CA VAL A 104 7.34 1.86 -13.37
C VAL A 104 6.11 1.22 -14.02
N GLY A 105 6.12 1.02 -15.35
CA GLY A 105 4.98 0.42 -16.06
C GLY A 105 4.69 -1.01 -15.61
N GLY A 106 5.74 -1.82 -15.45
CA GLY A 106 5.64 -3.19 -14.95
C GLY A 106 5.11 -3.25 -13.52
N ALA A 107 5.64 -2.39 -12.62
CA ALA A 107 5.19 -2.29 -11.23
C ALA A 107 3.73 -1.81 -11.12
N THR A 108 3.30 -0.86 -11.97
CA THR A 108 1.92 -0.41 -12.07
C THR A 108 0.98 -1.57 -12.44
N ALA A 109 1.33 -2.31 -13.49
CA ALA A 109 0.53 -3.45 -13.93
C ALA A 109 0.58 -4.62 -12.92
N PHE A 110 1.72 -4.86 -12.27
CA PHE A 110 1.87 -5.87 -11.23
C PHE A 110 1.10 -5.50 -9.95
N GLY A 111 1.06 -4.21 -9.61
CA GLY A 111 0.25 -3.69 -8.50
C GLY A 111 -1.22 -4.08 -8.61
N SER A 112 -1.77 -4.12 -9.83
CA SER A 112 -3.17 -4.51 -10.07
C SER A 112 -3.52 -5.96 -9.70
N VAL A 113 -2.54 -6.75 -9.30
CA VAL A 113 -2.74 -8.14 -8.85
C VAL A 113 -2.06 -8.45 -7.52
N THR A 114 -1.21 -7.57 -6.96
CA THR A 114 -0.46 -7.86 -5.73
C THR A 114 -0.95 -7.12 -4.49
N GLY A 115 -1.29 -5.86 -4.61
CA GLY A 115 -1.75 -5.04 -3.47
C GLY A 115 -0.72 -4.85 -2.36
N SER A 116 0.60 -5.01 -2.63
CA SER A 116 1.67 -4.93 -1.64
C SER A 116 2.86 -4.12 -2.14
N THR A 117 3.29 -3.13 -1.35
CA THR A 117 4.47 -2.27 -1.62
C THR A 117 5.76 -3.07 -1.52
N THR A 118 5.89 -3.87 -0.47
CA THR A 118 7.08 -4.67 -0.17
C THR A 118 7.28 -5.80 -1.19
N ALA A 119 6.21 -6.51 -1.55
CA ALA A 119 6.24 -7.56 -2.56
C ALA A 119 6.65 -6.99 -3.93
N THR A 120 6.09 -5.84 -4.31
CA THR A 120 6.43 -5.17 -5.57
C THR A 120 7.89 -4.71 -5.58
N SER A 121 8.36 -4.05 -4.51
CA SER A 121 9.76 -3.64 -4.38
C SER A 121 10.73 -4.84 -4.47
N ALA A 122 10.43 -5.93 -3.75
CA ALA A 122 11.27 -7.14 -3.76
C ALA A 122 11.33 -7.79 -5.15
N THR A 123 10.18 -7.89 -5.80
CA THR A 123 10.08 -8.46 -7.15
C THR A 123 10.91 -7.68 -8.15
N PHE A 124 10.70 -6.36 -8.23
CA PHE A 124 11.39 -5.53 -9.20
C PHE A 124 12.86 -5.32 -8.84
N ALA A 125 13.25 -5.40 -7.56
CA ALA A 125 14.66 -5.46 -7.18
C ALA A 125 15.36 -6.69 -7.76
N SER A 126 14.67 -7.82 -7.82
CA SER A 126 15.22 -9.07 -8.34
C SER A 126 15.16 -9.20 -9.87
N VAL A 127 14.20 -8.51 -10.51
CA VAL A 127 13.96 -8.60 -11.96
C VAL A 127 14.59 -7.43 -12.70
N ALA A 128 14.33 -6.20 -12.29
CA ALA A 128 14.68 -5.01 -13.06
C ALA A 128 16.11 -4.52 -12.78
N ILE A 129 16.62 -4.63 -11.54
CA ILE A 129 17.97 -4.12 -11.24
C ILE A 129 19.06 -4.89 -11.98
N PRO A 130 19.08 -6.23 -12.02
CA PRO A 130 20.09 -6.96 -12.80
C PRO A 130 20.06 -6.61 -14.30
N GLU A 131 18.88 -6.39 -14.87
CA GLU A 131 18.78 -5.95 -16.27
C GLU A 131 19.29 -4.52 -16.44
N MET A 132 18.94 -3.58 -15.57
CA MET A 132 19.46 -2.21 -15.62
C MET A 132 20.99 -2.17 -15.47
N ASP A 133 21.58 -3.02 -14.61
CA ASP A 133 23.03 -3.15 -14.48
C ASP A 133 23.68 -3.64 -15.76
N ARG A 134 23.09 -4.64 -16.40
CA ARG A 134 23.58 -5.20 -17.68
C ARG A 134 23.64 -4.16 -18.79
N TYR A 135 22.71 -3.19 -18.76
CA TYR A 135 22.67 -2.08 -19.72
C TYR A 135 23.40 -0.82 -19.23
N GLY A 136 24.17 -0.91 -18.15
CA GLY A 136 25.02 0.18 -17.66
C GLY A 136 24.26 1.34 -17.00
N TYR A 137 23.09 1.08 -16.43
CA TYR A 137 22.34 2.08 -15.67
C TYR A 137 23.06 2.42 -14.36
N SER A 138 22.97 3.68 -13.93
CA SER A 138 23.46 4.10 -12.63
C SER A 138 22.71 3.40 -11.50
N ARG A 139 23.43 2.92 -10.49
CA ARG A 139 22.86 2.32 -9.28
C ARG A 139 21.92 3.27 -8.53
N ILE A 140 22.18 4.58 -8.60
CA ILE A 140 21.30 5.60 -8.03
C ILE A 140 19.92 5.52 -8.68
N LEU A 141 19.84 5.48 -10.01
CA LEU A 141 18.57 5.41 -10.73
C LEU A 141 17.91 4.05 -10.55
N SER A 142 18.65 2.94 -10.74
CA SER A 142 18.06 1.59 -10.70
C SER A 142 17.48 1.24 -9.35
N THR A 143 18.19 1.52 -8.27
CA THR A 143 17.69 1.23 -6.92
C THR A 143 16.60 2.21 -6.48
N GLY A 144 16.74 3.49 -6.84
CA GLY A 144 15.75 4.53 -6.52
C GLY A 144 14.41 4.30 -7.20
N VAL A 145 14.42 4.00 -8.50
CA VAL A 145 13.16 3.73 -9.25
C VAL A 145 12.46 2.49 -8.74
N VAL A 146 13.19 1.42 -8.36
CA VAL A 146 12.58 0.20 -7.83
C VAL A 146 11.93 0.46 -6.47
N ALA A 147 12.62 1.16 -5.56
CA ALA A 147 12.06 1.51 -4.25
C ALA A 147 10.81 2.40 -4.38
N ALA A 148 10.86 3.40 -5.26
CA ALA A 148 9.73 4.29 -5.54
C ALA A 148 8.57 3.53 -6.22
N SER A 149 8.85 2.72 -7.25
CA SER A 149 7.82 1.95 -7.97
C SER A 149 7.12 0.91 -7.10
N GLY A 150 7.74 0.49 -5.99
CA GLY A 150 7.09 -0.34 -4.97
C GLY A 150 5.79 0.27 -4.44
N THR A 151 5.71 1.59 -4.31
CA THR A 151 4.50 2.28 -3.84
C THR A 151 3.30 2.05 -4.78
N LEU A 152 3.54 1.90 -6.08
CA LEU A 152 2.51 1.60 -7.07
C LEU A 152 1.85 0.24 -6.83
N GLY A 153 2.55 -0.67 -6.15
CA GLY A 153 2.03 -1.98 -5.78
C GLY A 153 0.80 -1.94 -4.88
N CYS A 154 0.60 -0.87 -4.13
CA CYS A 154 -0.60 -0.64 -3.31
C CYS A 154 -1.48 0.49 -3.83
N LEU A 155 -0.91 1.44 -4.59
CA LEU A 155 -1.71 2.56 -5.13
C LEU A 155 -2.67 2.12 -6.23
N ILE A 156 -2.30 1.11 -7.02
CA ILE A 156 -3.19 0.51 -8.02
C ILE A 156 -4.02 -0.58 -7.34
N PRO A 157 -5.36 -0.55 -7.46
CA PRO A 157 -6.19 -1.57 -6.81
C PRO A 157 -5.98 -2.96 -7.43
N PRO A 158 -6.14 -4.04 -6.62
CA PRO A 158 -6.58 -4.06 -5.22
C PRO A 158 -5.47 -3.64 -4.27
N SER A 159 -5.84 -3.01 -3.16
CA SER A 159 -4.92 -2.51 -2.14
C SER A 159 -5.32 -3.03 -0.76
N VAL A 160 -4.45 -3.79 -0.11
CA VAL A 160 -4.72 -4.33 1.22
C VAL A 160 -4.92 -3.22 2.27
N PRO A 161 -4.11 -2.15 2.33
CA PRO A 161 -4.36 -1.03 3.22
C PRO A 161 -5.72 -0.35 3.01
N LEU A 162 -6.17 -0.18 1.76
CA LEU A 162 -7.49 0.40 1.47
C LEU A 162 -8.65 -0.52 1.86
N ILE A 163 -8.46 -1.86 1.73
CA ILE A 163 -9.43 -2.83 2.24
C ILE A 163 -9.61 -2.65 3.75
N VAL A 164 -8.51 -2.63 4.48
CA VAL A 164 -8.53 -2.51 5.94
C VAL A 164 -9.08 -1.16 6.38
N TYR A 165 -8.69 -0.07 5.73
CA TYR A 165 -9.29 1.25 5.96
C TYR A 165 -10.81 1.21 5.76
N GLY A 166 -11.27 0.62 4.65
CA GLY A 166 -12.70 0.50 4.34
C GLY A 166 -13.47 -0.26 5.41
N ILE A 167 -12.91 -1.36 5.94
CA ILE A 167 -13.56 -2.15 6.98
C ILE A 167 -13.59 -1.41 8.31
N ILE A 168 -12.46 -0.81 8.75
CA ILE A 168 -12.37 -0.09 10.03
C ILE A 168 -13.27 1.15 10.04
N THR A 169 -13.42 1.82 8.89
CA THR A 169 -14.20 3.06 8.76
C THR A 169 -15.60 2.85 8.21
N GLU A 170 -16.00 1.60 7.97
CA GLU A 170 -17.29 1.21 7.38
C GLU A 170 -17.53 1.86 6.01
N GLN A 171 -16.45 2.11 5.23
CA GLN A 171 -16.53 2.64 3.90
C GLN A 171 -16.54 1.53 2.84
N SER A 172 -17.17 1.81 1.70
CA SER A 172 -17.20 0.86 0.57
C SER A 172 -15.80 0.61 0.00
N ILE A 173 -15.32 -0.64 0.09
CA ILE A 173 -14.04 -1.08 -0.47
C ILE A 173 -14.01 -0.84 -1.99
N GLY A 174 -15.12 -1.10 -2.69
CA GLY A 174 -15.23 -0.85 -4.13
C GLY A 174 -15.02 0.62 -4.48
N LYS A 175 -15.62 1.55 -3.72
CA LYS A 175 -15.42 2.99 -3.91
C LYS A 175 -13.97 3.40 -3.62
N LEU A 176 -13.34 2.86 -2.58
CA LEU A 176 -11.93 3.12 -2.25
C LEU A 176 -10.99 2.62 -3.37
N PHE A 177 -11.25 1.46 -3.93
CA PHE A 177 -10.50 0.94 -5.06
C PHE A 177 -10.61 1.85 -6.28
N LEU A 178 -11.82 2.30 -6.61
CA LEU A 178 -12.01 3.25 -7.71
C LEU A 178 -11.34 4.60 -7.45
N ALA A 179 -11.39 5.07 -6.20
CA ALA A 179 -10.73 6.31 -5.80
C ALA A 179 -9.20 6.26 -6.00
N SER A 180 -8.59 5.08 -5.94
CA SER A 180 -7.14 4.92 -6.07
C SER A 180 -6.64 4.83 -7.52
N VAL A 181 -7.49 4.53 -8.50
CA VAL A 181 -7.09 4.33 -9.90
C VAL A 181 -6.42 5.57 -10.49
N PHE A 182 -7.12 6.72 -10.49
CA PHE A 182 -6.55 7.93 -11.07
C PHE A 182 -5.33 8.46 -10.33
N PRO A 183 -5.33 8.58 -8.99
CA PRO A 183 -4.13 8.96 -8.26
C PRO A 183 -2.93 8.04 -8.52
N GLY A 184 -3.15 6.72 -8.53
CA GLY A 184 -2.09 5.74 -8.82
C GLY A 184 -1.52 5.88 -10.24
N LEU A 185 -2.38 6.07 -11.25
CA LEU A 185 -1.94 6.32 -12.63
C LEU A 185 -1.20 7.66 -12.77
N LEU A 186 -1.63 8.72 -12.05
CA LEU A 186 -0.93 10.00 -12.02
C LEU A 186 0.47 9.87 -11.42
N VAL A 187 0.63 9.12 -10.32
CA VAL A 187 1.94 8.84 -9.73
C VAL A 187 2.83 8.12 -10.74
N ALA A 188 2.33 7.06 -11.39
CA ALA A 188 3.07 6.33 -12.40
C ALA A 188 3.52 7.22 -13.57
N LEU A 189 2.61 8.08 -14.05
CA LEU A 189 2.90 9.03 -15.13
C LEU A 189 3.97 10.04 -14.72
N PHE A 190 3.87 10.62 -13.51
CA PHE A 190 4.88 11.58 -13.04
C PHE A 190 6.23 10.90 -12.77
N PHE A 191 6.25 9.66 -12.29
CA PHE A 191 7.49 8.89 -12.19
C PHE A 191 8.14 8.72 -13.57
N MET A 192 7.37 8.40 -14.61
CA MET A 192 7.88 8.30 -15.97
C MET A 192 8.41 9.64 -16.49
N PHE A 193 7.74 10.76 -16.22
CA PHE A 193 8.22 12.09 -16.59
C PHE A 193 9.52 12.46 -15.89
N ILE A 194 9.66 12.16 -14.60
CA ILE A 194 10.90 12.39 -13.86
C ILE A 194 12.05 11.57 -14.45
N ILE A 195 11.83 10.28 -14.73
CA ILE A 195 12.85 9.41 -15.32
C ILE A 195 13.29 9.97 -16.68
N TYR A 196 12.32 10.31 -17.52
CA TYR A 196 12.60 10.88 -18.83
C TYR A 196 13.41 12.18 -18.75
N GLY A 197 12.98 13.11 -17.91
CA GLY A 197 13.68 14.38 -17.68
C GLY A 197 15.10 14.17 -17.14
N TRP A 198 15.24 13.32 -16.11
CA TRP A 198 16.52 13.07 -15.46
C TRP A 198 17.52 12.38 -16.38
N CYS A 199 17.08 11.36 -17.13
CA CYS A 199 17.93 10.67 -18.11
C CYS A 199 18.19 11.49 -19.38
N SER A 200 17.31 12.42 -19.76
CA SER A 200 17.55 13.34 -20.87
C SER A 200 18.59 14.39 -20.53
N LEU A 201 18.61 14.88 -19.29
CA LEU A 201 19.61 15.83 -18.80
C LEU A 201 20.95 15.14 -18.51
N ASN A 202 20.93 13.90 -18.03
CA ASN A 202 22.10 13.11 -17.68
C ASN A 202 22.03 11.71 -18.33
N PRO A 203 22.41 11.55 -19.60
CA PRO A 203 22.29 10.28 -20.33
C PRO A 203 23.07 9.10 -19.72
N SER A 204 24.09 9.38 -18.90
CA SER A 204 24.86 8.35 -18.18
C SER A 204 24.08 7.65 -17.08
N LEU A 205 22.97 8.22 -16.60
CA LEU A 205 22.13 7.60 -15.57
C LEU A 205 21.31 6.44 -16.13
N GLY A 206 20.82 6.57 -17.37
CA GLY A 206 19.96 5.58 -18.01
C GLY A 206 20.09 5.61 -19.53
N PRO A 207 21.06 4.87 -20.08
CA PRO A 207 21.28 4.80 -21.52
C PRO A 207 20.03 4.32 -22.26
N LYS A 208 19.89 4.74 -23.53
CA LYS A 208 18.85 4.24 -24.41
C LYS A 208 19.12 2.78 -24.77
N GLY A 209 18.09 1.95 -24.73
CA GLY A 209 18.16 0.59 -25.24
C GLY A 209 17.82 0.50 -26.73
N GLU A 210 17.79 -0.72 -27.24
CA GLU A 210 17.46 -0.99 -28.64
C GLU A 210 15.96 -0.78 -28.92
N ARG A 211 15.66 -0.37 -30.15
CA ARG A 211 14.30 -0.18 -30.62
C ARG A 211 13.69 -1.51 -31.03
N SER A 212 12.71 -2.02 -30.26
CA SER A 212 11.98 -3.21 -30.65
C SER A 212 11.11 -3.00 -31.88
N SER A 213 11.00 -4.02 -32.72
CA SER A 213 10.12 -4.00 -33.88
C SER A 213 8.64 -3.90 -33.45
N TRP A 214 7.80 -3.30 -34.31
CA TRP A 214 6.34 -3.22 -34.05
C TRP A 214 5.72 -4.61 -33.88
N LYS A 215 6.18 -5.62 -34.65
CA LYS A 215 5.73 -7.01 -34.50
C LYS A 215 6.05 -7.56 -33.12
N ALA A 216 7.22 -7.28 -32.58
CA ALA A 216 7.62 -7.70 -31.24
C ALA A 216 6.80 -6.98 -30.13
N ARG A 217 6.51 -5.68 -30.32
CA ARG A 217 5.66 -4.90 -29.41
C ARG A 217 4.25 -5.46 -29.35
N ILE A 218 3.61 -5.68 -30.50
CA ILE A 218 2.24 -6.23 -30.57
C ILE A 218 2.21 -7.66 -29.98
N ALA A 219 3.21 -8.48 -30.27
CA ALA A 219 3.32 -9.83 -29.71
C ALA A 219 3.40 -9.81 -28.17
N SER A 220 4.08 -8.81 -27.58
CA SER A 220 4.21 -8.70 -26.14
C SER A 220 2.93 -8.19 -25.44
N LEU A 221 1.99 -7.60 -26.14
CA LEU A 221 0.71 -7.20 -25.57
C LEU A 221 -0.08 -8.38 -24.98
N LYS A 222 0.17 -9.61 -25.47
CA LYS A 222 -0.46 -10.82 -24.90
C LYS A 222 -0.12 -11.01 -23.41
N GLU A 223 1.08 -10.62 -23.01
CA GLU A 223 1.53 -10.74 -21.62
C GLU A 223 0.81 -9.74 -20.70
N ILE A 224 0.59 -8.52 -21.19
CA ILE A 224 -0.16 -7.47 -20.47
C ILE A 224 -1.65 -7.77 -20.52
N ALA A 225 -2.16 -8.28 -21.65
CA ALA A 225 -3.59 -8.52 -21.86
C ALA A 225 -4.17 -9.49 -20.81
N GLY A 226 -3.45 -10.54 -20.43
CA GLY A 226 -3.91 -11.47 -19.40
C GLY A 226 -4.19 -10.77 -18.06
N VAL A 227 -3.23 -9.97 -17.60
CA VAL A 227 -3.37 -9.21 -16.33
C VAL A 227 -4.42 -8.11 -16.47
N ALA A 228 -4.45 -7.40 -17.61
CA ALA A 228 -5.45 -6.36 -17.87
C ALA A 228 -6.89 -6.92 -17.88
N ILE A 229 -7.10 -8.09 -18.49
CA ILE A 229 -8.41 -8.77 -18.48
C ILE A 229 -8.81 -9.13 -17.04
N ILE A 230 -7.90 -9.70 -16.25
CA ILE A 230 -8.17 -10.02 -14.85
C ILE A 230 -8.56 -8.75 -14.08
N PHE A 231 -7.80 -7.68 -14.24
CA PHE A 231 -8.11 -6.38 -13.61
C PHE A 231 -9.49 -5.85 -14.01
N ILE A 232 -9.81 -5.85 -15.33
CA ILE A 232 -11.09 -5.39 -15.85
C ILE A 232 -12.26 -6.26 -15.34
N VAL A 233 -12.08 -7.57 -15.28
CA VAL A 233 -13.13 -8.50 -14.78
C VAL A 233 -13.36 -8.28 -13.29
N VAL A 234 -12.30 -8.21 -12.49
CA VAL A 234 -12.37 -8.01 -11.04
C VAL A 234 -12.97 -6.65 -10.71
N MET A 235 -12.39 -5.56 -11.25
CA MET A 235 -12.82 -4.20 -10.96
C MET A 235 -14.16 -3.88 -11.62
N GLY A 236 -14.34 -4.26 -12.89
CA GLY A 236 -15.59 -4.05 -13.62
C GLY A 236 -16.76 -4.83 -13.03
N GLY A 237 -16.53 -6.05 -12.57
CA GLY A 237 -17.53 -6.86 -11.88
C GLY A 237 -17.97 -6.24 -10.54
N MET A 238 -17.02 -5.70 -9.77
CA MET A 238 -17.31 -4.95 -8.54
C MET A 238 -18.10 -3.66 -8.85
N MET A 239 -17.72 -2.93 -9.91
CA MET A 239 -18.41 -1.70 -10.33
C MET A 239 -19.86 -1.95 -10.75
N GLN A 240 -20.14 -3.08 -11.38
CA GLN A 240 -21.49 -3.45 -11.78
C GLN A 240 -22.29 -4.13 -10.67
N GLY A 241 -21.71 -4.32 -9.48
CA GLY A 241 -22.34 -5.02 -8.36
C GLY A 241 -22.48 -6.53 -8.58
N LEU A 242 -21.80 -7.10 -9.59
CA LEU A 242 -21.79 -8.55 -9.86
C LEU A 242 -21.00 -9.32 -8.80
N PHE A 243 -20.01 -8.69 -8.20
CA PHE A 243 -19.15 -9.29 -7.20
C PHE A 243 -19.06 -8.40 -5.96
N THR A 244 -19.15 -9.01 -4.80
CA THR A 244 -18.67 -8.44 -3.55
C THR A 244 -17.12 -8.36 -3.58
N PRO A 245 -16.46 -7.57 -2.73
CA PRO A 245 -15.00 -7.54 -2.68
C PRO A 245 -14.36 -8.92 -2.46
N THR A 246 -14.95 -9.78 -1.63
CA THR A 246 -14.47 -11.13 -1.37
C THR A 246 -14.61 -12.04 -2.60
N GLU A 247 -15.74 -11.99 -3.29
CA GLU A 247 -15.96 -12.75 -4.53
C GLU A 247 -15.02 -12.26 -5.63
N ALA A 248 -14.84 -10.95 -5.77
CA ALA A 248 -13.90 -10.36 -6.71
C ALA A 248 -12.46 -10.83 -6.48
N GLY A 249 -12.02 -10.88 -5.22
CA GLY A 249 -10.72 -11.45 -4.85
C GLY A 249 -10.61 -12.94 -5.21
N SER A 250 -11.67 -13.73 -4.97
CA SER A 250 -11.71 -15.16 -5.30
C SER A 250 -11.61 -15.41 -6.80
N VAL A 251 -12.40 -14.65 -7.60
CA VAL A 251 -12.34 -14.68 -9.06
C VAL A 251 -10.96 -14.27 -9.55
N GLY A 252 -10.37 -13.20 -8.96
CA GLY A 252 -9.04 -12.73 -9.29
C GLY A 252 -7.95 -13.77 -8.98
N ALA A 253 -7.97 -14.37 -7.79
CA ALA A 253 -7.01 -15.40 -7.39
C ALA A 253 -7.10 -16.63 -8.31
N PHE A 254 -8.31 -17.08 -8.64
CA PHE A 254 -8.54 -18.17 -9.58
C PHE A 254 -8.03 -17.81 -10.98
N ALA A 255 -8.37 -16.63 -11.50
CA ALA A 255 -7.96 -16.20 -12.83
C ALA A 255 -6.43 -16.04 -12.94
N VAL A 256 -5.76 -15.50 -11.90
CA VAL A 256 -4.30 -15.44 -11.85
C VAL A 256 -3.67 -16.82 -11.81
N ALA A 257 -4.26 -17.77 -11.05
CA ALA A 257 -3.80 -19.15 -11.03
C ALA A 257 -3.92 -19.80 -12.42
N VAL A 258 -5.07 -19.65 -13.08
CA VAL A 258 -5.28 -20.15 -14.45
C VAL A 258 -4.26 -19.54 -15.43
N LEU A 259 -4.03 -18.23 -15.35
CA LEU A 259 -3.04 -17.54 -16.18
C LEU A 259 -1.64 -18.12 -15.96
N ALA A 260 -1.21 -18.25 -14.70
CA ALA A 260 0.12 -18.75 -14.35
C ALA A 260 0.33 -20.22 -14.75
N PHE A 261 -0.72 -21.06 -14.69
CA PHE A 261 -0.68 -22.42 -15.21
C PHE A 261 -0.65 -22.47 -16.74
N ALA A 262 -1.49 -21.69 -17.42
CA ALA A 262 -1.56 -21.64 -18.89
C ALA A 262 -0.22 -21.17 -19.49
N THR A 263 0.47 -20.30 -18.81
CA THR A 263 1.80 -19.81 -19.21
C THR A 263 2.95 -20.72 -18.77
N ARG A 264 2.64 -21.80 -18.02
CA ARG A 264 3.61 -22.77 -17.46
C ARG A 264 4.67 -22.14 -16.53
N ASP A 265 4.35 -21.01 -15.92
CA ASP A 265 5.26 -20.31 -15.00
C ASP A 265 5.20 -20.88 -13.58
N ILE A 266 4.09 -21.52 -13.23
CA ILE A 266 3.89 -22.12 -11.92
C ILE A 266 3.47 -23.59 -12.06
N ASN A 267 3.93 -24.40 -11.15
CA ASN A 267 3.51 -25.80 -11.00
C ASN A 267 2.71 -25.98 -9.70
N LEU A 268 2.20 -27.18 -9.45
CA LEU A 268 1.43 -27.49 -8.24
C LEU A 268 2.22 -27.18 -6.96
N LYS A 269 3.53 -27.45 -6.93
CA LYS A 269 4.37 -27.11 -5.77
C LYS A 269 4.43 -25.58 -5.54
N GLY A 270 4.49 -24.80 -6.63
CA GLY A 270 4.45 -23.34 -6.57
C GLY A 270 3.11 -22.82 -6.05
N ILE A 271 1.99 -23.43 -6.42
CA ILE A 271 0.67 -23.09 -5.85
C ILE A 271 0.61 -23.40 -4.36
N PHE A 272 1.06 -24.57 -3.92
CA PHE A 272 1.11 -24.89 -2.48
C PHE A 272 2.03 -23.94 -1.71
N LYS A 273 3.16 -23.53 -2.31
CA LYS A 273 4.02 -22.50 -1.75
C LYS A 273 3.27 -21.17 -1.60
N SER A 274 2.58 -20.72 -2.65
CA SER A 274 1.79 -19.48 -2.64
C SER A 274 0.66 -19.53 -1.59
N LEU A 275 -0.02 -20.66 -1.45
CA LEU A 275 -1.03 -20.88 -0.41
C LEU A 275 -0.43 -20.74 1.00
N LYS A 276 0.71 -21.37 1.26
CA LYS A 276 1.39 -21.29 2.55
C LYS A 276 1.82 -19.85 2.87
N GLU A 277 2.46 -19.17 1.92
CA GLU A 277 2.93 -17.78 2.09
C GLU A 277 1.76 -16.81 2.26
N SER A 278 0.66 -16.99 1.51
CA SER A 278 -0.53 -16.16 1.65
C SER A 278 -1.22 -16.36 2.99
N LEU A 279 -1.28 -17.60 3.49
CA LEU A 279 -1.87 -17.88 4.80
C LEU A 279 -1.09 -17.22 5.92
N VAL A 280 0.25 -17.30 5.90
CA VAL A 280 1.12 -16.63 6.89
C VAL A 280 0.89 -15.12 6.86
N THR A 281 0.92 -14.51 5.66
CA THR A 281 0.71 -13.07 5.50
C THR A 281 -0.69 -12.66 5.96
N ALA A 282 -1.73 -13.40 5.59
CA ALA A 282 -3.09 -13.11 6.00
C ALA A 282 -3.28 -13.20 7.53
N CYS A 283 -2.71 -14.23 8.17
CA CYS A 283 -2.72 -14.35 9.63
C CYS A 283 -2.01 -13.17 10.32
N MET A 284 -0.86 -12.73 9.80
CA MET A 284 -0.16 -11.55 10.33
C MET A 284 -1.05 -10.29 10.25
N VAL A 285 -1.73 -10.08 9.13
CA VAL A 285 -2.64 -8.94 8.96
C VAL A 285 -3.84 -9.04 9.92
N LEU A 286 -4.44 -10.22 10.08
CA LEU A 286 -5.57 -10.41 11.00
C LEU A 286 -5.15 -10.21 12.48
N ILE A 287 -3.96 -10.66 12.86
CA ILE A 287 -3.40 -10.40 14.21
C ILE A 287 -3.18 -8.90 14.41
N LEU A 288 -2.67 -8.21 13.39
CA LEU A 288 -2.47 -6.76 13.46
C LEU A 288 -3.81 -6.02 13.64
N ILE A 289 -4.85 -6.41 12.91
CA ILE A 289 -6.20 -5.85 13.04
C ILE A 289 -6.77 -6.14 14.44
N THR A 290 -6.63 -7.37 14.93
CA THR A 290 -7.06 -7.76 16.27
C THR A 290 -6.37 -6.93 17.35
N GLY A 291 -5.05 -6.79 17.26
CA GLY A 291 -4.29 -5.96 18.18
C GLY A 291 -4.73 -4.49 18.15
N SER A 292 -5.03 -3.98 16.96
CA SER A 292 -5.55 -2.62 16.80
C SER A 292 -6.96 -2.45 17.38
N ALA A 293 -7.84 -3.44 17.25
CA ALA A 293 -9.18 -3.39 17.85
C ALA A 293 -9.08 -3.31 19.39
N ILE A 294 -8.27 -4.22 19.99
CA ILE A 294 -7.99 -4.23 21.44
C ILE A 294 -7.41 -2.89 21.90
N PHE A 295 -6.42 -2.36 21.17
CA PHE A 295 -5.82 -1.07 21.47
C PHE A 295 -6.81 0.09 21.26
N GLY A 296 -7.65 0.01 20.22
CA GLY A 296 -8.72 0.97 19.95
C GLY A 296 -9.72 1.09 21.09
N HIS A 297 -10.16 -0.03 21.67
CA HIS A 297 -11.00 -0.04 22.87
C HIS A 297 -10.32 0.63 24.07
N PHE A 298 -9.02 0.34 24.29
CA PHE A 298 -8.25 1.02 25.32
C PHE A 298 -8.22 2.54 25.08
N ILE A 299 -7.87 2.98 23.87
CA ILE A 299 -7.81 4.41 23.54
C ILE A 299 -9.19 5.07 23.66
N ALA A 300 -10.27 4.37 23.28
CA ALA A 300 -11.63 4.90 23.41
C ALA A 300 -12.04 5.18 24.88
N VAL A 301 -11.74 4.25 25.80
CA VAL A 301 -12.05 4.46 27.25
C VAL A 301 -11.20 5.55 27.89
N THR A 302 -10.03 5.89 27.32
CA THR A 302 -9.23 7.03 27.78
C THR A 302 -9.83 8.39 27.40
N LYS A 303 -10.81 8.43 26.50
CA LYS A 303 -11.42 9.66 25.93
C LYS A 303 -10.44 10.55 25.17
N ILE A 304 -9.19 10.10 24.95
CA ILE A 304 -8.17 10.86 24.21
C ILE A 304 -8.68 11.31 22.84
N PRO A 305 -9.27 10.44 21.97
CA PRO A 305 -9.73 10.88 20.65
C PRO A 305 -10.78 12.01 20.74
N MET A 306 -11.70 11.90 21.69
CA MET A 306 -12.78 12.88 21.87
C MET A 306 -12.22 14.23 22.36
N VAL A 307 -11.40 14.20 23.42
CA VAL A 307 -10.78 15.40 23.99
C VAL A 307 -9.84 16.08 22.98
N THR A 308 -9.07 15.27 22.24
CA THR A 308 -8.19 15.81 21.18
C THR A 308 -9.00 16.42 20.04
N ALA A 309 -10.09 15.79 19.63
CA ALA A 309 -10.96 16.33 18.60
C ALA A 309 -11.61 17.66 19.03
N ASP A 310 -12.13 17.74 20.28
CA ASP A 310 -12.72 18.95 20.80
C ASP A 310 -11.70 20.07 20.97
N TRP A 311 -10.48 19.75 21.44
CA TRP A 311 -9.38 20.71 21.51
C TRP A 311 -8.98 21.24 20.15
N ILE A 312 -8.83 20.35 19.14
CA ILE A 312 -8.50 20.75 17.76
C ILE A 312 -9.58 21.65 17.17
N MET A 313 -10.86 21.35 17.42
CA MET A 313 -11.98 22.17 16.94
C MET A 313 -12.06 23.57 17.57
N GLN A 314 -11.47 23.78 18.77
CA GLN A 314 -11.38 25.08 19.44
C GLN A 314 -10.17 25.90 18.95
N LEU A 315 -9.21 25.29 18.26
CA LEU A 315 -8.07 26.02 17.72
C LEU A 315 -8.53 26.98 16.60
N PRO A 316 -8.01 28.22 16.55
CA PRO A 316 -8.31 29.14 15.47
C PRO A 316 -7.56 28.77 14.18
N LEU A 317 -7.60 27.48 13.82
CA LEU A 317 -6.93 26.93 12.66
C LEU A 317 -7.94 26.60 11.56
N HIS A 318 -7.57 26.91 10.33
CA HIS A 318 -8.39 26.52 9.19
C HIS A 318 -8.39 24.99 9.04
N ARG A 319 -9.58 24.39 8.76
CA ARG A 319 -9.76 22.94 8.65
C ARG A 319 -8.72 22.24 7.75
N HIS A 320 -8.27 22.91 6.69
CA HIS A 320 -7.25 22.37 5.78
C HIS A 320 -5.88 22.25 6.46
N LEU A 321 -5.52 23.19 7.36
CA LEU A 321 -4.26 23.12 8.10
C LEU A 321 -4.26 21.92 9.07
N ILE A 322 -5.38 21.68 9.73
CA ILE A 322 -5.54 20.49 10.61
C ILE A 322 -5.33 19.21 9.81
N LEU A 323 -5.92 19.13 8.62
CA LEU A 323 -5.76 17.97 7.75
C LEU A 323 -4.31 17.78 7.28
N VAL A 324 -3.61 18.86 6.94
CA VAL A 324 -2.18 18.83 6.60
C VAL A 324 -1.35 18.31 7.77
N LEU A 325 -1.64 18.75 9.00
CA LEU A 325 -0.96 18.27 10.20
C LEU A 325 -1.21 16.74 10.42
N ILE A 326 -2.44 16.29 10.23
CA ILE A 326 -2.77 14.85 10.25
C ILE A 326 -1.95 14.12 9.16
N GLY A 327 -1.93 14.64 7.95
CA GLY A 327 -1.12 14.08 6.86
C GLY A 327 0.37 14.00 7.21
N LEU A 328 0.94 15.02 7.84
CA LEU A 328 2.34 14.99 8.30
C LEU A 328 2.58 13.88 9.34
N ILE A 329 1.63 13.64 10.25
CA ILE A 329 1.73 12.54 11.22
C ILE A 329 1.72 11.18 10.48
N TYR A 330 0.84 11.02 9.48
CA TYR A 330 0.80 9.81 8.67
C TYR A 330 2.06 9.61 7.82
N LEU A 331 2.61 10.69 7.29
CA LEU A 331 3.89 10.66 6.57
C LEU A 331 5.04 10.22 7.49
N LEU A 332 5.15 10.85 8.66
CA LEU A 332 6.18 10.52 9.63
C LEU A 332 6.00 9.08 10.15
N GLY A 333 4.80 8.69 10.53
CA GLY A 333 4.54 7.34 11.00
C GLY A 333 4.83 6.26 9.96
N GLY A 334 4.42 6.48 8.72
CA GLY A 334 4.72 5.61 7.59
C GLY A 334 6.22 5.52 7.25
N SER A 335 7.04 6.49 7.70
CA SER A 335 8.50 6.41 7.53
C SER A 335 9.18 5.48 8.55
N PHE A 336 8.51 5.19 9.68
CA PHE A 336 9.03 4.29 10.72
C PHE A 336 8.43 2.89 10.64
N ILE A 337 7.16 2.79 10.27
CA ILE A 337 6.34 1.58 10.34
C ILE A 337 5.82 1.26 8.93
N ASP A 338 5.52 0.01 8.68
CA ASP A 338 4.86 -0.44 7.45
C ASP A 338 3.54 0.29 7.19
N ASP A 339 3.20 0.50 5.92
CA ASP A 339 2.04 1.27 5.48
C ASP A 339 0.72 0.76 6.07
N LEU A 340 0.50 -0.54 6.01
CA LEU A 340 -0.69 -1.17 6.55
C LEU A 340 -0.77 -1.01 8.08
N ALA A 341 0.33 -1.30 8.76
CA ALA A 341 0.39 -1.26 10.21
C ALA A 341 0.13 0.15 10.76
N PHE A 342 0.70 1.19 10.12
CA PHE A 342 0.48 2.55 10.56
C PHE A 342 -0.93 3.05 10.25
N MET A 343 -1.51 2.67 9.10
CA MET A 343 -2.91 2.99 8.79
C MET A 343 -3.86 2.40 9.84
N ILE A 344 -3.66 1.15 10.24
CA ILE A 344 -4.48 0.48 11.25
C ILE A 344 -4.35 1.17 12.62
N LEU A 345 -3.13 1.52 13.03
CA LEU A 345 -2.86 2.18 14.30
C LEU A 345 -3.47 3.58 14.38
N ALA A 346 -3.29 4.39 13.34
CA ALA A 346 -3.59 5.82 13.38
C ALA A 346 -5.05 6.13 13.01
N THR A 347 -5.70 5.31 12.18
CA THR A 347 -7.06 5.59 11.69
C THR A 347 -8.08 5.74 12.84
N PRO A 348 -8.16 4.89 13.85
CA PRO A 348 -9.14 5.06 14.94
C PRO A 348 -8.96 6.37 15.71
N ILE A 349 -7.75 6.92 15.74
CA ILE A 349 -7.43 8.16 16.47
C ILE A 349 -7.88 9.39 15.66
N PHE A 350 -7.57 9.43 14.35
CA PHE A 350 -7.78 10.63 13.54
C PHE A 350 -9.11 10.64 12.78
N TYR A 351 -9.70 9.48 12.50
CA TYR A 351 -10.96 9.36 11.78
C TYR A 351 -12.11 10.19 12.41
N PRO A 352 -12.34 10.16 13.75
CA PRO A 352 -13.40 10.96 14.37
C PRO A 352 -13.20 12.47 14.17
N ILE A 353 -11.94 12.94 14.13
CA ILE A 353 -11.59 14.36 13.89
C ILE A 353 -12.01 14.75 12.47
N VAL A 354 -11.70 13.91 11.48
CA VAL A 354 -11.98 14.18 10.08
C VAL A 354 -13.48 14.16 9.77
N VAL A 355 -14.23 13.26 10.44
CA VAL A 355 -15.70 13.25 10.37
C VAL A 355 -16.27 14.59 10.87
N LYS A 356 -15.78 15.10 12.03
CA LYS A 356 -16.19 16.41 12.56
C LYS A 356 -15.81 17.58 11.65
N LEU A 357 -14.70 17.48 10.92
CA LEU A 357 -14.27 18.51 9.95
C LEU A 357 -15.09 18.48 8.65
N GLY A 358 -15.95 17.47 8.45
CA GLY A 358 -16.85 17.38 7.30
C GLY A 358 -16.18 17.04 5.96
N TYR A 359 -15.07 16.29 5.98
CA TYR A 359 -14.44 15.79 4.76
C TYR A 359 -15.09 14.50 4.27
N ASP A 360 -15.06 14.28 2.95
CA ASP A 360 -15.43 13.01 2.36
C ASP A 360 -14.46 11.90 2.78
N LEU A 361 -14.99 10.79 3.29
CA LEU A 361 -14.21 9.74 3.92
C LEU A 361 -13.50 8.82 2.91
N ILE A 362 -14.03 8.70 1.69
CA ILE A 362 -13.36 7.99 0.58
C ILE A 362 -12.15 8.81 0.14
N TRP A 363 -12.33 10.12 -0.05
CA TRP A 363 -11.25 11.03 -0.39
C TRP A 363 -10.16 11.04 0.70
N PHE A 364 -10.57 11.09 1.98
CA PHE A 364 -9.64 11.06 3.10
C PHE A 364 -8.82 9.77 3.14
N GLY A 365 -9.47 8.60 2.92
CA GLY A 365 -8.76 7.31 2.84
C GLY A 365 -7.68 7.34 1.74
N MET A 366 -7.99 7.93 0.59
CA MET A 366 -7.00 8.07 -0.49
C MET A 366 -5.89 9.06 -0.15
N PHE A 367 -6.23 10.18 0.51
CA PHE A 367 -5.26 11.16 1.00
C PHE A 367 -4.28 10.53 1.99
N LEU A 368 -4.78 9.77 2.97
CA LEU A 368 -3.93 9.05 3.93
C LEU A 368 -3.03 8.03 3.22
N HIS A 369 -3.63 7.25 2.34
CA HIS A 369 -2.91 6.20 1.62
C HIS A 369 -1.74 6.77 0.82
N LEU A 370 -1.95 7.83 0.03
CA LEU A 370 -0.87 8.52 -0.69
C LEU A 370 0.18 9.10 0.25
N THR A 371 -0.23 9.67 1.37
CA THR A 371 0.70 10.28 2.34
C THR A 371 1.59 9.22 2.99
N VAL A 372 1.03 8.06 3.35
CA VAL A 372 1.81 6.94 3.87
C VAL A 372 2.76 6.37 2.80
N MET A 373 2.35 6.37 1.52
CA MET A 373 3.24 5.96 0.42
C MET A 373 4.48 6.84 0.29
N ILE A 374 4.42 8.12 0.67
CA ILE A 374 5.62 8.94 0.80
C ILE A 374 6.47 8.43 1.98
N GLY A 375 5.83 8.11 3.11
CA GLY A 375 6.50 7.59 4.29
C GLY A 375 7.35 6.34 4.02
N VAL A 376 6.80 5.35 3.31
CA VAL A 376 7.51 4.07 3.07
C VAL A 376 8.77 4.17 2.19
N ILE A 377 9.08 5.35 1.66
CA ILE A 377 10.30 5.61 0.86
C ILE A 377 11.15 6.76 1.41
N ILE A 378 10.73 7.42 2.50
CA ILE A 378 11.46 8.54 3.13
C ILE A 378 12.19 8.08 4.40
N PRO A 379 13.40 8.62 4.74
CA PRO A 379 14.06 8.31 6.00
C PRO A 379 13.13 8.55 7.22
N PRO A 380 13.28 7.82 8.35
CA PRO A 380 14.48 7.09 8.74
C PRO A 380 14.51 5.59 8.37
N VAL A 381 13.37 4.89 8.32
CA VAL A 381 13.35 3.45 8.04
C VAL A 381 13.09 3.19 6.57
N ALA A 382 11.97 3.72 6.03
CA ALA A 382 11.61 3.57 4.61
C ALA A 382 11.57 2.10 4.16
N VAL A 383 10.51 1.39 4.48
CA VAL A 383 10.41 -0.07 4.30
C VAL A 383 10.79 -0.53 2.89
N ASN A 384 10.36 0.19 1.85
CA ASN A 384 10.71 -0.17 0.47
C ASN A 384 12.21 -0.01 0.17
N VAL A 385 12.85 1.03 0.73
CA VAL A 385 14.30 1.25 0.62
C VAL A 385 15.05 0.13 1.34
N PHE A 386 14.56 -0.29 2.50
CA PHE A 386 15.12 -1.39 3.26
C PHE A 386 15.03 -2.72 2.50
N VAL A 387 13.90 -2.99 1.86
CA VAL A 387 13.71 -4.18 1.00
C VAL A 387 14.71 -4.19 -0.17
N VAL A 388 14.82 -3.08 -0.90
CA VAL A 388 15.77 -2.95 -2.02
C VAL A 388 17.20 -3.13 -1.54
N ARG A 389 17.59 -2.51 -0.41
CA ARG A 389 18.92 -2.68 0.18
C ARG A 389 19.23 -4.14 0.53
N ASN A 390 18.28 -4.84 1.13
CA ASN A 390 18.47 -6.24 1.52
C ASN A 390 18.77 -7.16 0.34
N ILE A 391 18.16 -6.88 -0.82
CA ILE A 391 18.35 -7.66 -2.04
C ILE A 391 19.63 -7.24 -2.78
N THR A 392 19.85 -5.94 -2.95
CA THR A 392 20.96 -5.41 -3.76
C THR A 392 22.27 -5.25 -3.00
N LYS A 393 22.20 -5.23 -1.66
CA LYS A 393 23.32 -4.90 -0.75
C LYS A 393 23.90 -3.49 -0.96
N GLU A 394 23.17 -2.63 -1.65
CA GLU A 394 23.57 -1.25 -1.92
C GLU A 394 23.44 -0.38 -0.66
N SER A 395 24.20 0.70 -0.57
CA SER A 395 24.15 1.61 0.58
C SER A 395 22.85 2.41 0.62
N PHE A 396 22.35 2.71 1.80
CA PHE A 396 21.15 3.57 1.97
C PHE A 396 21.31 4.93 1.28
N GLY A 397 22.51 5.54 1.37
CA GLY A 397 22.76 6.84 0.75
C GLY A 397 22.57 6.87 -0.76
N VAL A 398 22.93 5.78 -1.46
CA VAL A 398 22.74 5.63 -2.91
C VAL A 398 21.24 5.51 -3.22
N ILE A 399 20.52 4.65 -2.48
CA ILE A 399 19.10 4.40 -2.70
C ILE A 399 18.29 5.67 -2.40
N TYR A 400 18.54 6.36 -1.29
CA TYR A 400 17.83 7.61 -0.95
C TYR A 400 18.08 8.73 -1.97
N LYS A 401 19.31 8.88 -2.49
CA LYS A 401 19.58 9.81 -3.59
C LYS A 401 18.73 9.50 -4.82
N GLY A 402 18.55 8.20 -5.09
CA GLY A 402 17.73 7.75 -6.21
C GLY A 402 16.24 7.94 -6.02
N VAL A 403 15.74 7.84 -4.77
CA VAL A 403 14.32 8.02 -4.44
C VAL A 403 13.90 9.50 -4.41
N THR A 404 14.80 10.41 -4.03
CA THR A 404 14.48 11.82 -3.80
C THR A 404 13.68 12.49 -4.93
N PRO A 405 13.98 12.32 -6.23
CA PRO A 405 13.17 12.93 -7.29
C PRO A 405 11.72 12.40 -7.31
N PHE A 406 11.51 11.13 -6.98
CA PHE A 406 10.18 10.51 -6.97
C PHE A 406 9.30 10.98 -5.81
N LEU A 407 9.91 11.43 -4.69
CA LEU A 407 9.18 12.07 -3.60
C LEU A 407 8.44 13.31 -4.06
N LEU A 408 9.04 14.10 -4.96
CA LEU A 408 8.39 15.28 -5.53
C LEU A 408 7.11 14.92 -6.30
N SER A 409 7.11 13.79 -7.03
CA SER A 409 5.92 13.30 -7.72
C SER A 409 4.79 12.94 -6.75
N LEU A 410 5.11 12.17 -5.71
CA LEU A 410 4.10 11.78 -4.72
C LEU A 410 3.55 13.00 -3.99
N ALA A 411 4.42 13.91 -3.54
CA ALA A 411 4.00 15.15 -2.91
C ALA A 411 3.13 16.01 -3.84
N LEU A 412 3.48 16.09 -5.13
CA LEU A 412 2.68 16.80 -6.13
C LEU A 412 1.29 16.17 -6.28
N VAL A 413 1.19 14.83 -6.34
CA VAL A 413 -0.11 14.15 -6.44
C VAL A 413 -0.94 14.36 -5.18
N VAL A 414 -0.33 14.34 -3.98
CA VAL A 414 -1.02 14.69 -2.73
C VAL A 414 -1.55 16.14 -2.77
N CYS A 415 -0.74 17.10 -3.24
CA CYS A 415 -1.18 18.49 -3.42
C CYS A 415 -2.32 18.60 -4.45
N LEU A 416 -2.21 17.91 -5.58
CA LEU A 416 -3.26 17.89 -6.60
C LEU A 416 -4.56 17.27 -6.06
N LEU A 417 -4.48 16.18 -5.29
CA LEU A 417 -5.63 15.58 -4.65
C LEU A 417 -6.30 16.51 -3.65
N PHE A 418 -5.50 17.33 -2.96
CA PHE A 418 -5.98 18.30 -2.00
C PHE A 418 -6.72 19.47 -2.67
N VAL A 419 -6.19 19.95 -3.80
CA VAL A 419 -6.79 21.07 -4.58
C VAL A 419 -7.96 20.57 -5.43
N PHE A 420 -7.87 19.34 -5.97
CA PHE A 420 -8.84 18.71 -6.86
C PHE A 420 -9.32 17.36 -6.31
N PRO A 421 -10.23 17.35 -5.30
CA PRO A 421 -10.75 16.11 -4.72
C PRO A 421 -11.36 15.15 -5.75
N GLN A 422 -11.83 15.71 -6.88
CA GLN A 422 -12.42 14.95 -7.99
C GLN A 422 -11.46 13.91 -8.58
N ILE A 423 -10.15 14.08 -8.44
CA ILE A 423 -9.16 13.09 -8.89
C ILE A 423 -9.42 11.72 -8.22
N ALA A 424 -9.82 11.70 -6.93
CA ALA A 424 -10.21 10.48 -6.26
C ALA A 424 -11.71 10.19 -6.35
N LEU A 425 -12.57 11.21 -6.36
CA LEU A 425 -14.03 11.03 -6.25
C LEU A 425 -14.73 10.82 -7.57
N PHE A 426 -14.09 11.08 -8.72
CA PHE A 426 -14.72 10.97 -10.04
C PHE A 426 -15.20 9.55 -10.34
N LEU A 427 -14.36 8.54 -10.27
CA LEU A 427 -14.77 7.16 -10.54
C LEU A 427 -15.77 6.61 -9.51
N PRO A 428 -15.60 6.83 -8.18
CA PRO A 428 -16.59 6.43 -7.19
C PRO A 428 -17.98 7.01 -7.42
N SER A 429 -18.10 8.20 -8.03
CA SER A 429 -19.40 8.83 -8.30
C SER A 429 -20.28 8.03 -9.27
N PHE A 430 -19.69 7.18 -10.12
CA PHE A 430 -20.45 6.30 -11.01
C PHE A 430 -21.09 5.11 -10.29
N LEU A 431 -20.60 4.73 -9.10
CA LEU A 431 -21.23 3.69 -8.27
C LEU A 431 -22.45 4.19 -7.46
N GLN A 432 -22.79 5.46 -7.56
CA GLN A 432 -23.97 6.04 -6.90
C GLN A 432 -25.22 5.99 -7.77
N ARG A 433 -25.10 5.51 -9.00
CA ARG A 433 -26.20 5.30 -9.96
C ARG A 433 -26.51 3.82 -10.09
#